data_1c60a52bf2733b50f5035b93c8282cfa
#
_entry.id   1c60a52bf2733b50f5035b93c8282cfa
#
_cell.length_a   1.000
_cell.length_b   1.000
_cell.length_c   1.000
_cell.angle_alpha   90.00
_cell.angle_beta   90.00
_cell.angle_gamma   90.00
#
_symmetry.space_group_name_H-M   'P 1'
#
loop_
_entity.id
_entity.type
_entity.pdbx_description
1 polymer ?
#
loop_
_entity_poly.entity_id
_entity_poly.type
_entity_poly.pdbx_seq_one_letter_code
_entity_poly.pdbx_strand_id
1 'polypeptide(L)'
;DRTEAIRTEKGVFRVHKNGDLSGVYYTWLVTADGQTQETADPYAKAAGVNGQRSMVIDLKKAEPEGWDKDQEKLPKAPAPVVWEVHVGDFSHDPQSGVSEENRGKYKAFSEKDTCLDGNTGNPTCMSWLKWLGVTHVQILPMYDYGSVDETGKKLQYNWGYDPINYFVPEGSYATDPYHGEVRVRECREMIQALHRAGIRVIMDVVYNHTFSIDSVFQKTVPYYFYRQEADGSFSDGSACGNDTASERRMYRRYMIDCVCYWAKEYHVDGFRFDLMGLHDTETMNEIRAALDRLPGGKEILMYGEPWTAGKTAIQPGYEQALKCNAALLSDRIGFFNDDIRDSIKGSVFEVKETGFVNGAKGLETQIRSSV
;
A
#
# COMPACT_ATOMS: atom_id res chain seq x y z
N ASP A 1 4.63 21.65 -23.93
CA ASP A 1 3.73 22.83 -23.81
C ASP A 1 3.50 23.17 -22.36
N ARG A 2 3.43 24.48 -22.05
CA ARG A 2 3.01 24.97 -20.74
C ARG A 2 1.64 25.61 -20.84
N THR A 3 0.79 25.38 -19.85
CA THR A 3 -0.52 26.01 -19.72
C THR A 3 -0.71 26.43 -18.28
N GLU A 4 -1.08 27.67 -18.07
CA GLU A 4 -1.36 28.20 -16.73
C GLU A 4 -2.67 27.63 -16.20
N ALA A 5 -2.66 27.19 -14.94
CA ALA A 5 -3.86 26.77 -14.25
C ALA A 5 -4.54 27.97 -13.59
N ILE A 6 -5.85 28.08 -13.75
CA ILE A 6 -6.65 29.18 -13.22
C ILE A 6 -7.07 28.84 -11.78
N ARG A 7 -6.78 29.73 -10.85
CA ARG A 7 -7.25 29.60 -9.47
C ARG A 7 -8.75 29.85 -9.40
N THR A 8 -9.46 28.88 -8.87
CA THR A 8 -10.91 28.92 -8.67
C THR A 8 -11.24 29.11 -7.18
N GLU A 9 -12.52 29.02 -6.81
CA GLU A 9 -12.97 29.12 -5.43
C GLU A 9 -12.29 28.05 -4.54
N LYS A 10 -12.11 28.38 -3.27
CA LYS A 10 -11.51 27.52 -2.24
C LYS A 10 -10.06 27.08 -2.52
N GLY A 11 -9.34 27.84 -3.36
CA GLY A 11 -7.92 27.58 -3.62
C GLY A 11 -7.63 26.43 -4.59
N VAL A 12 -8.63 25.95 -5.31
CA VAL A 12 -8.45 24.90 -6.33
C VAL A 12 -7.90 25.55 -7.62
N PHE A 13 -6.88 24.93 -8.20
CA PHE A 13 -6.33 25.31 -9.51
C PHE A 13 -6.88 24.38 -10.58
N ARG A 14 -7.30 24.91 -11.71
CA ARG A 14 -7.87 24.15 -12.83
C ARG A 14 -7.22 24.51 -14.14
N VAL A 15 -6.98 23.50 -14.96
CA VAL A 15 -6.60 23.64 -16.36
C VAL A 15 -7.50 22.73 -17.18
N HIS A 16 -7.88 23.19 -18.36
CA HIS A 16 -8.63 22.40 -19.33
C HIS A 16 -7.84 22.29 -20.64
N LYS A 17 -7.75 21.10 -21.16
CA LYS A 17 -7.16 20.78 -22.47
C LYS A 17 -8.17 20.01 -23.30
N ASN A 18 -8.32 20.36 -24.57
CA ASN A 18 -9.21 19.68 -25.49
C ASN A 18 -8.54 18.42 -26.07
N GLY A 19 -9.36 17.40 -26.39
CA GLY A 19 -8.94 16.17 -27.03
C GLY A 19 -8.76 14.99 -26.07
N ASP A 20 -8.51 13.82 -26.62
CA ASP A 20 -8.09 12.63 -25.86
C ASP A 20 -6.60 12.75 -25.54
N LEU A 21 -6.27 12.88 -24.27
CA LEU A 21 -4.92 13.02 -23.77
C LEU A 21 -4.39 11.71 -23.13
N SER A 22 -5.12 10.59 -23.28
CA SER A 22 -4.68 9.31 -22.75
C SER A 22 -3.25 8.98 -23.23
N GLY A 23 -2.37 8.61 -22.29
CA GLY A 23 -0.96 8.33 -22.56
C GLY A 23 -0.05 9.57 -22.57
N VAL A 24 -0.61 10.77 -22.39
CA VAL A 24 0.22 12.00 -22.31
C VAL A 24 0.79 12.12 -20.90
N TYR A 25 2.10 12.32 -20.82
CA TYR A 25 2.80 12.60 -19.57
C TYR A 25 2.78 14.09 -19.25
N TYR A 26 2.64 14.41 -17.96
CA TYR A 26 2.61 15.78 -17.49
C TYR A 26 3.24 15.93 -16.11
N THR A 27 3.59 17.17 -15.76
CA THR A 27 4.00 17.60 -14.43
C THR A 27 3.30 18.90 -14.07
N TRP A 28 3.30 19.22 -12.78
CA TRP A 28 2.91 20.53 -12.29
C TRP A 28 4.15 21.39 -12.03
N LEU A 29 4.11 22.64 -12.45
CA LEU A 29 5.00 23.68 -11.97
C LEU A 29 4.26 24.47 -10.90
N VAL A 30 4.69 24.33 -9.65
CA VAL A 30 4.05 24.98 -8.50
C VAL A 30 4.97 26.06 -7.97
N THR A 31 4.42 27.28 -7.83
CA THR A 31 5.13 28.38 -7.20
C THR A 31 4.54 28.61 -5.81
N ALA A 32 5.35 28.38 -4.78
CA ALA A 32 5.04 28.66 -3.39
C ALA A 32 6.21 29.42 -2.76
N ASP A 33 5.93 30.42 -1.95
CA ASP A 33 6.94 31.23 -1.25
C ASP A 33 8.05 31.79 -2.17
N GLY A 34 7.67 32.16 -3.42
CA GLY A 34 8.58 32.70 -4.41
C GLY A 34 9.47 31.69 -5.12
N GLN A 35 9.37 30.40 -4.80
CA GLN A 35 10.11 29.32 -5.45
C GLN A 35 9.19 28.50 -6.35
N THR A 36 9.65 28.23 -7.57
CA THR A 36 8.93 27.35 -8.52
C THR A 36 9.59 25.99 -8.55
N GLN A 37 8.81 24.95 -8.29
CA GLN A 37 9.25 23.56 -8.31
C GLN A 37 8.43 22.73 -9.28
N GLU A 38 9.07 21.81 -9.97
CA GLU A 38 8.41 20.81 -10.81
C GLU A 38 8.10 19.56 -9.98
N THR A 39 6.88 19.04 -10.13
CA THR A 39 6.43 17.86 -9.38
C THR A 39 5.45 17.01 -10.17
N ALA A 40 5.38 15.72 -9.84
CA ALA A 40 4.26 14.89 -10.24
C ALA A 40 2.96 15.35 -9.54
N ASP A 41 1.83 14.90 -10.04
CA ASP A 41 0.52 15.15 -9.45
C ASP A 41 0.29 14.18 -8.27
N PRO A 42 0.01 14.67 -7.05
CA PRO A 42 -0.29 13.80 -5.91
C PRO A 42 -1.47 12.84 -6.16
N TYR A 43 -2.38 13.19 -7.05
CA TYR A 43 -3.56 12.38 -7.40
C TYR A 43 -3.42 11.64 -8.74
N ALA A 44 -2.22 11.58 -9.34
CA ALA A 44 -2.00 10.81 -10.57
C ALA A 44 -2.42 9.34 -10.41
N LYS A 45 -3.06 8.79 -11.45
CA LYS A 45 -3.50 7.38 -11.47
C LYS A 45 -2.57 6.48 -12.27
N ALA A 46 -1.64 7.08 -12.99
CA ALA A 46 -0.56 6.43 -13.69
C ALA A 46 0.66 7.36 -13.73
N ALA A 47 1.83 6.79 -13.82
CA ALA A 47 3.08 7.51 -13.89
C ALA A 47 4.01 6.93 -14.95
N GLY A 48 4.97 7.73 -15.39
CA GLY A 48 6.11 7.28 -16.17
C GLY A 48 7.15 6.60 -15.29
N VAL A 49 8.21 6.16 -15.94
CA VAL A 49 9.37 5.52 -15.31
C VAL A 49 9.86 6.29 -14.07
N ASN A 50 10.12 5.56 -12.99
CA ASN A 50 10.61 6.07 -11.71
C ASN A 50 9.66 7.12 -11.06
N GLY A 51 8.37 7.11 -11.42
CA GLY A 51 7.35 7.95 -10.79
C GLY A 51 7.48 9.47 -10.98
N GLN A 52 8.43 9.95 -11.80
CA GLN A 52 8.77 11.38 -11.87
C GLN A 52 7.73 12.23 -12.61
N ARG A 53 6.97 11.63 -13.50
CA ARG A 53 5.92 12.30 -14.28
C ARG A 53 4.63 11.54 -14.19
N SER A 54 3.55 12.26 -13.99
CA SER A 54 2.20 11.73 -14.06
C SER A 54 1.79 11.44 -15.49
N MET A 55 0.88 10.50 -15.68
CA MET A 55 0.30 10.19 -16.99
C MET A 55 -1.22 10.31 -16.95
N VAL A 56 -1.79 10.92 -17.96
CA VAL A 56 -3.25 10.90 -18.17
C VAL A 56 -3.66 9.51 -18.62
N ILE A 57 -4.55 8.86 -17.90
CA ILE A 57 -5.01 7.51 -18.18
C ILE A 57 -6.53 7.43 -18.23
N ASP A 58 -7.05 6.67 -19.19
CA ASP A 58 -8.41 6.14 -19.15
C ASP A 58 -8.37 4.76 -18.47
N LEU A 59 -8.79 4.72 -17.20
CA LEU A 59 -8.75 3.51 -16.39
C LEU A 59 -9.58 2.36 -16.98
N LYS A 60 -10.63 2.67 -17.77
CA LYS A 60 -11.44 1.63 -18.45
C LYS A 60 -10.66 0.91 -19.54
N LYS A 61 -9.79 1.62 -20.27
CA LYS A 61 -8.92 1.01 -21.28
C LYS A 61 -7.84 0.09 -20.69
N ALA A 62 -7.56 0.23 -19.41
CA ALA A 62 -6.62 -0.61 -18.66
C ALA A 62 -7.30 -1.73 -17.83
N GLU A 63 -8.59 -1.98 -18.06
CA GLU A 63 -9.30 -3.10 -17.43
C GLU A 63 -8.97 -4.42 -18.13
N PRO A 64 -8.63 -5.50 -17.38
CA PRO A 64 -8.55 -6.84 -17.94
C PRO A 64 -9.92 -7.34 -18.38
N GLU A 65 -9.95 -8.34 -19.24
CA GLU A 65 -11.21 -8.98 -19.69
C GLU A 65 -12.00 -9.54 -18.48
N GLY A 66 -13.28 -9.14 -18.37
CA GLY A 66 -14.20 -9.55 -17.31
C GLY A 66 -13.93 -8.88 -15.96
N TRP A 67 -13.24 -7.75 -15.94
CA TRP A 67 -12.96 -6.97 -14.73
C TRP A 67 -14.22 -6.50 -14.02
N ASP A 68 -15.26 -6.15 -14.76
CA ASP A 68 -16.57 -5.73 -14.23
C ASP A 68 -17.26 -6.79 -13.38
N LYS A 69 -16.88 -8.07 -13.54
CA LYS A 69 -17.43 -9.23 -12.82
C LYS A 69 -16.43 -9.91 -11.89
N ASP A 70 -15.30 -9.28 -11.65
CA ASP A 70 -14.19 -9.87 -10.93
C ASP A 70 -14.57 -10.35 -9.52
N GLN A 71 -15.30 -9.54 -8.75
CA GLN A 71 -15.67 -9.84 -7.37
C GLN A 71 -16.94 -10.70 -7.22
N GLU A 72 -17.74 -10.91 -8.27
CA GLU A 72 -19.03 -11.63 -8.18
C GLU A 72 -18.89 -13.10 -7.76
N LYS A 73 -17.71 -13.69 -7.96
CA LYS A 73 -17.45 -15.12 -7.76
C LYS A 73 -16.64 -15.46 -6.51
N LEU A 74 -16.27 -14.46 -5.72
CA LEU A 74 -15.51 -14.72 -4.50
C LEU A 74 -16.38 -15.44 -3.47
N PRO A 75 -16.00 -16.64 -3.00
CA PRO A 75 -16.72 -17.33 -1.94
C PRO A 75 -16.65 -16.50 -0.66
N LYS A 76 -17.71 -16.57 0.17
CA LYS A 76 -17.66 -15.96 1.50
C LYS A 76 -16.51 -16.61 2.30
N ALA A 77 -15.53 -15.82 2.72
CA ALA A 77 -14.44 -16.33 3.52
C ALA A 77 -14.95 -16.66 4.95
N PRO A 78 -14.71 -17.88 5.47
CA PRO A 78 -15.15 -18.22 6.82
C PRO A 78 -14.39 -17.38 7.85
N ALA A 79 -13.11 -17.54 7.96
CA ALA A 79 -12.21 -16.77 8.81
C ALA A 79 -10.96 -16.41 7.97
N PRO A 80 -10.42 -15.19 8.11
CA PRO A 80 -9.24 -14.83 7.36
C PRO A 80 -8.03 -15.68 7.75
N VAL A 81 -7.42 -16.36 6.76
CA VAL A 81 -6.10 -16.94 6.85
C VAL A 81 -5.25 -16.17 5.85
N VAL A 82 -4.33 -15.38 6.36
CA VAL A 82 -3.56 -14.42 5.58
C VAL A 82 -2.15 -14.94 5.35
N TRP A 83 -1.68 -14.87 4.11
CA TRP A 83 -0.30 -15.12 3.71
C TRP A 83 0.32 -13.84 3.18
N GLU A 84 1.41 -13.41 3.77
CA GLU A 84 2.13 -12.22 3.29
C GLU A 84 3.03 -12.57 2.10
N VAL A 85 3.00 -11.73 1.06
CA VAL A 85 3.73 -11.93 -0.20
C VAL A 85 4.39 -10.64 -0.67
N HIS A 86 5.66 -10.74 -1.06
CA HIS A 86 6.35 -9.72 -1.84
C HIS A 86 6.25 -10.08 -3.33
N VAL A 87 5.83 -9.14 -4.18
CA VAL A 87 5.59 -9.41 -5.61
C VAL A 87 6.83 -9.98 -6.30
N GLY A 88 8.01 -9.39 -6.02
CA GLY A 88 9.27 -9.85 -6.58
C GLY A 88 9.64 -11.26 -6.12
N ASP A 89 9.62 -11.51 -4.82
CA ASP A 89 10.05 -12.80 -4.23
C ASP A 89 9.13 -13.96 -4.60
N PHE A 90 7.86 -13.67 -4.89
CA PHE A 90 6.86 -14.67 -5.22
C PHE A 90 7.31 -15.66 -6.30
N SER A 91 8.09 -15.18 -7.27
CA SER A 91 8.45 -15.97 -8.45
C SER A 91 9.89 -15.76 -8.94
N HIS A 92 10.71 -15.01 -8.22
CA HIS A 92 12.04 -14.61 -8.70
C HIS A 92 13.00 -15.77 -8.94
N ASP A 93 12.86 -16.87 -8.18
CA ASP A 93 13.70 -18.05 -8.35
C ASP A 93 13.54 -18.64 -9.75
N PRO A 94 14.65 -18.87 -10.51
CA PRO A 94 14.60 -19.50 -11.81
C PRO A 94 13.91 -20.87 -11.84
N GLN A 95 13.91 -21.57 -10.70
CA GLN A 95 13.28 -22.88 -10.55
C GLN A 95 11.79 -22.79 -10.17
N SER A 96 11.24 -21.58 -10.02
CA SER A 96 9.84 -21.36 -9.64
C SER A 96 8.82 -21.94 -10.63
N GLY A 97 9.25 -22.25 -11.85
CA GLY A 97 8.36 -22.69 -12.95
C GLY A 97 7.66 -21.54 -13.67
N VAL A 98 7.86 -20.29 -13.22
CA VAL A 98 7.34 -19.09 -13.90
C VAL A 98 8.26 -18.71 -15.07
N SER A 99 7.67 -18.28 -16.18
CA SER A 99 8.38 -17.83 -17.37
C SER A 99 9.35 -16.67 -17.05
N GLU A 100 10.49 -16.61 -17.74
CA GLU A 100 11.56 -15.67 -17.44
C GLU A 100 11.09 -14.21 -17.49
N GLU A 101 10.25 -13.88 -18.48
CA GLU A 101 9.70 -12.55 -18.69
C GLU A 101 8.73 -12.09 -17.58
N ASN A 102 8.11 -13.05 -16.88
CA ASN A 102 7.13 -12.78 -15.82
C ASN A 102 7.69 -12.94 -14.39
N ARG A 103 8.91 -13.45 -14.22
CA ARG A 103 9.53 -13.62 -12.91
C ARG A 103 9.68 -12.29 -12.19
N GLY A 104 9.24 -12.25 -10.94
CA GLY A 104 9.27 -11.06 -10.11
C GLY A 104 8.30 -9.95 -10.54
N LYS A 105 7.34 -10.25 -11.41
CA LYS A 105 6.38 -9.30 -11.97
C LYS A 105 4.94 -9.61 -11.56
N TYR A 106 4.03 -8.63 -11.71
CA TYR A 106 2.59 -8.85 -11.53
C TYR A 106 2.06 -10.03 -12.32
N LYS A 107 2.57 -10.22 -13.53
CA LYS A 107 2.14 -11.29 -14.44
C LYS A 107 2.44 -12.70 -13.92
N ALA A 108 3.40 -12.87 -13.03
CA ALA A 108 3.69 -14.16 -12.42
C ALA A 108 2.48 -14.79 -11.71
N PHE A 109 1.60 -13.94 -11.14
CA PHE A 109 0.38 -14.39 -10.47
C PHE A 109 -0.67 -14.96 -11.43
N SER A 110 -0.56 -14.68 -12.72
CA SER A 110 -1.46 -15.21 -13.76
C SER A 110 -1.01 -16.57 -14.33
N GLU A 111 0.22 -17.01 -14.03
CA GLU A 111 0.73 -18.30 -14.47
C GLU A 111 0.16 -19.44 -13.63
N LYS A 112 -0.18 -20.54 -14.30
CA LYS A 112 -0.86 -21.69 -13.72
C LYS A 112 0.07 -22.90 -13.66
N ASP A 113 -0.24 -23.79 -12.72
CA ASP A 113 0.39 -25.11 -12.62
C ASP A 113 1.91 -25.06 -12.47
N THR A 114 2.42 -23.94 -11.91
CA THR A 114 3.84 -23.75 -11.63
C THR A 114 4.29 -24.71 -10.52
N CYS A 115 5.51 -25.25 -10.68
CA CYS A 115 6.11 -26.19 -9.75
C CYS A 115 7.64 -26.12 -9.80
N LEU A 116 8.27 -26.50 -8.70
CA LEU A 116 9.72 -26.47 -8.56
C LEU A 116 10.36 -27.50 -9.53
N ASP A 117 11.27 -27.04 -10.38
CA ASP A 117 12.01 -27.87 -11.33
C ASP A 117 11.12 -28.77 -12.21
N GLY A 118 9.90 -28.35 -12.52
CA GLY A 118 8.95 -29.19 -13.28
C GLY A 118 8.38 -30.37 -12.49
N ASN A 119 8.63 -30.47 -11.20
CA ASN A 119 8.09 -31.51 -10.34
C ASN A 119 6.70 -31.12 -9.81
N THR A 120 5.66 -31.68 -10.36
CA THR A 120 4.27 -31.42 -9.99
C THR A 120 3.92 -31.73 -8.52
N GLY A 121 4.74 -32.51 -7.82
CA GLY A 121 4.61 -32.77 -6.39
C GLY A 121 5.04 -31.59 -5.50
N ASN A 122 5.75 -30.62 -6.08
CA ASN A 122 6.26 -29.44 -5.39
C ASN A 122 5.67 -28.15 -6.01
N PRO A 123 4.41 -27.81 -5.69
CA PRO A 123 3.75 -26.61 -6.24
C PRO A 123 4.47 -25.35 -5.81
N THR A 124 4.52 -24.34 -6.69
CA THR A 124 5.07 -23.00 -6.44
C THR A 124 4.03 -21.93 -6.72
N CYS A 125 4.30 -20.70 -6.34
CA CYS A 125 3.52 -19.51 -6.68
C CYS A 125 2.00 -19.72 -6.47
N MET A 126 1.17 -19.47 -7.46
CA MET A 126 -0.30 -19.63 -7.37
C MET A 126 -0.72 -21.07 -7.02
N SER A 127 0.00 -22.07 -7.52
CA SER A 127 -0.27 -23.47 -7.19
C SER A 127 -0.01 -23.78 -5.71
N TRP A 128 1.02 -23.15 -5.12
CA TRP A 128 1.32 -23.23 -3.69
C TRP A 128 0.24 -22.57 -2.84
N LEU A 129 -0.19 -21.35 -3.18
CA LEU A 129 -1.24 -20.63 -2.44
C LEU A 129 -2.54 -21.45 -2.38
N LYS A 130 -2.92 -22.05 -3.51
CA LYS A 130 -4.10 -22.95 -3.57
C LYS A 130 -3.93 -24.20 -2.72
N TRP A 131 -2.76 -24.81 -2.78
CA TRP A 131 -2.45 -26.01 -1.99
C TRP A 131 -2.46 -25.71 -0.49
N LEU A 132 -1.93 -24.55 -0.08
CA LEU A 132 -1.89 -24.09 1.31
C LEU A 132 -3.30 -23.77 1.84
N GLY A 133 -4.23 -23.38 0.96
CA GLY A 133 -5.62 -23.11 1.33
C GLY A 133 -5.83 -21.77 2.05
N VAL A 134 -4.96 -20.79 1.80
CA VAL A 134 -5.11 -19.43 2.33
C VAL A 134 -6.33 -18.74 1.73
N THR A 135 -6.96 -17.87 2.49
CA THR A 135 -8.15 -17.12 2.06
C THR A 135 -7.81 -15.72 1.57
N HIS A 136 -6.69 -15.19 2.02
CA HIS A 136 -6.21 -13.86 1.70
C HIS A 136 -4.71 -13.87 1.46
N VAL A 137 -4.27 -13.01 0.56
CA VAL A 137 -2.86 -12.67 0.38
C VAL A 137 -2.68 -11.20 0.73
N GLN A 138 -1.80 -10.92 1.69
CA GLN A 138 -1.33 -9.56 1.99
C GLN A 138 -0.13 -9.28 1.10
N ILE A 139 -0.29 -8.36 0.15
CA ILE A 139 0.80 -7.94 -0.74
C ILE A 139 1.56 -6.80 -0.05
N LEU A 140 2.88 -6.96 0.12
CA LEU A 140 3.77 -5.88 0.54
C LEU A 140 3.56 -4.65 -0.34
N PRO A 141 3.95 -3.43 0.08
CA PRO A 141 3.60 -2.22 -0.62
C PRO A 141 3.78 -2.34 -2.14
N MET A 142 2.70 -2.14 -2.88
CA MET A 142 2.65 -2.33 -4.33
C MET A 142 2.28 -1.06 -5.11
N TYR A 143 2.15 0.09 -4.41
CA TYR A 143 2.12 1.37 -5.08
C TYR A 143 3.54 1.90 -5.31
N ASP A 144 3.66 2.88 -6.17
CA ASP A 144 4.92 3.44 -6.67
C ASP A 144 5.81 3.94 -5.53
N TYR A 145 7.02 3.37 -5.43
CA TYR A 145 7.99 3.64 -4.37
C TYR A 145 9.36 4.04 -4.94
N GLY A 146 10.21 4.65 -4.09
CA GLY A 146 11.56 5.08 -4.45
C GLY A 146 12.59 3.95 -4.38
N SER A 147 13.86 4.32 -4.42
CA SER A 147 15.03 3.44 -4.24
C SER A 147 15.17 2.30 -5.24
N VAL A 148 14.39 2.29 -6.31
CA VAL A 148 14.48 1.33 -7.41
C VAL A 148 14.55 2.07 -8.72
N ASP A 149 15.49 1.68 -9.59
CA ASP A 149 15.49 2.11 -10.99
C ASP A 149 14.65 1.13 -11.81
N GLU A 150 13.44 1.53 -12.17
CA GLU A 150 12.51 0.72 -12.96
C GLU A 150 13.06 0.33 -14.34
N THR A 151 14.09 1.02 -14.84
CA THR A 151 14.78 0.72 -16.10
C THR A 151 15.85 -0.35 -15.94
N GLY A 152 16.15 -0.73 -14.70
CA GLY A 152 17.17 -1.70 -14.38
C GLY A 152 16.88 -3.09 -14.94
N LYS A 153 17.87 -3.70 -15.60
CA LYS A 153 17.75 -5.08 -16.13
C LYS A 153 17.80 -6.16 -15.04
N LYS A 154 18.22 -5.79 -13.84
CA LYS A 154 18.29 -6.70 -12.68
C LYS A 154 17.26 -6.27 -11.67
N LEU A 155 16.57 -7.24 -11.06
CA LEU A 155 15.70 -6.99 -9.92
C LEU A 155 16.53 -6.30 -8.81
N GLN A 156 16.07 -5.13 -8.41
CA GLN A 156 16.58 -4.42 -7.25
C GLN A 156 15.64 -4.76 -6.11
N TYR A 157 16.18 -5.35 -5.04
CA TYR A 157 15.36 -5.79 -3.93
C TYR A 157 14.93 -4.60 -3.08
N ASN A 158 13.62 -4.41 -2.94
CA ASN A 158 13.00 -3.39 -2.10
C ASN A 158 11.66 -3.90 -1.57
N TRP A 159 11.41 -3.74 -0.30
CA TRP A 159 10.13 -4.12 0.30
C TRP A 159 8.98 -3.14 -0.02
N GLY A 160 9.29 -1.94 -0.54
CA GLY A 160 8.32 -0.94 -0.95
C GLY A 160 7.87 0.04 0.14
N TYR A 161 8.53 0.05 1.30
CA TYR A 161 8.20 0.97 2.40
C TYR A 161 8.83 2.36 2.23
N ASP A 162 8.98 2.83 1.01
CA ASP A 162 9.49 4.14 0.63
C ASP A 162 8.61 4.82 -0.44
N PRO A 163 7.33 5.13 -0.11
CA PRO A 163 6.31 5.55 -1.07
C PRO A 163 6.59 6.92 -1.69
N ILE A 164 6.29 7.05 -3.00
CA ILE A 164 6.35 8.30 -3.76
C ILE A 164 5.00 8.69 -4.38
N ASN A 165 4.29 7.79 -5.06
CA ASN A 165 3.00 8.04 -5.69
C ASN A 165 1.95 7.02 -5.24
N TYR A 166 1.12 7.38 -4.30
CA TYR A 166 0.19 6.49 -3.59
C TYR A 166 -0.97 5.92 -4.42
N PHE A 167 -1.35 6.59 -5.52
CA PHE A 167 -2.45 6.13 -6.40
C PHE A 167 -1.97 5.34 -7.61
N VAL A 168 -0.66 5.12 -7.75
CA VAL A 168 -0.03 4.50 -8.92
C VAL A 168 0.55 3.16 -8.52
N PRO A 169 0.32 2.07 -9.27
CA PRO A 169 1.02 0.80 -9.03
C PRO A 169 2.52 0.92 -9.31
N GLU A 170 3.33 0.14 -8.59
CA GLU A 170 4.78 0.08 -8.74
C GLU A 170 5.19 -0.37 -10.15
N GLY A 171 6.12 0.38 -10.76
CA GLY A 171 6.54 0.15 -12.13
C GLY A 171 7.57 -0.96 -12.30
N SER A 172 8.41 -1.22 -11.30
CA SER A 172 9.41 -2.31 -11.38
C SER A 172 8.76 -3.69 -11.44
N TYR A 173 7.53 -3.82 -11.01
CA TYR A 173 6.74 -5.05 -11.12
C TYR A 173 6.00 -5.20 -12.46
N ALA A 174 5.98 -4.17 -13.31
CA ALA A 174 5.42 -4.26 -14.64
C ALA A 174 6.43 -4.89 -15.63
N THR A 175 5.91 -5.53 -16.69
CA THR A 175 6.76 -6.06 -17.76
C THR A 175 7.34 -4.96 -18.64
N ASP A 176 6.67 -3.81 -18.70
CA ASP A 176 7.12 -2.61 -19.40
C ASP A 176 6.92 -1.35 -18.52
N PRO A 177 7.96 -0.83 -17.88
CA PRO A 177 7.87 0.36 -17.06
C PRO A 177 7.75 1.66 -17.86
N TYR A 178 8.08 1.65 -19.16
CA TYR A 178 8.06 2.85 -20.00
C TYR A 178 6.66 3.29 -20.41
N HIS A 179 5.69 2.38 -20.33
CA HIS A 179 4.28 2.65 -20.65
C HIS A 179 3.43 2.56 -19.39
N GLY A 180 3.07 3.71 -18.82
CA GLY A 180 2.40 3.80 -17.52
C GLY A 180 1.08 3.03 -17.39
N GLU A 181 0.37 2.78 -18.50
CA GLU A 181 -0.84 1.95 -18.53
C GLU A 181 -0.55 0.45 -18.30
N VAL A 182 0.68 -0.01 -18.58
CA VAL A 182 1.04 -1.42 -18.41
C VAL A 182 1.02 -1.80 -16.93
N ARG A 183 1.65 -1.00 -16.06
CA ARG A 183 1.64 -1.24 -14.61
C ARG A 183 0.21 -1.28 -14.04
N VAL A 184 -0.68 -0.42 -14.53
CA VAL A 184 -2.08 -0.36 -14.10
C VAL A 184 -2.82 -1.64 -14.50
N ARG A 185 -2.69 -2.07 -15.74
CA ARG A 185 -3.34 -3.28 -16.25
C ARG A 185 -2.81 -4.54 -15.58
N GLU A 186 -1.49 -4.70 -15.49
CA GLU A 186 -0.87 -5.92 -14.94
C GLU A 186 -1.11 -6.07 -13.42
N CYS A 187 -1.15 -4.96 -12.67
CA CYS A 187 -1.56 -4.98 -11.27
C CYS A 187 -3.01 -5.48 -11.11
N ARG A 188 -3.94 -5.03 -11.99
CA ARG A 188 -5.32 -5.54 -12.02
C ARG A 188 -5.38 -7.02 -12.44
N GLU A 189 -4.58 -7.44 -13.41
CA GLU A 189 -4.47 -8.86 -13.82
C GLU A 189 -4.00 -9.76 -12.67
N MET A 190 -3.04 -9.31 -11.88
CA MET A 190 -2.59 -9.99 -10.65
C MET A 190 -3.75 -10.16 -9.66
N ILE A 191 -4.44 -9.10 -9.33
CA ILE A 191 -5.58 -9.14 -8.39
C ILE A 191 -6.67 -10.06 -8.92
N GLN A 192 -7.03 -9.92 -10.19
CA GLN A 192 -8.03 -10.79 -10.83
C GLN A 192 -7.62 -12.27 -10.82
N ALA A 193 -6.34 -12.57 -11.00
CA ALA A 193 -5.84 -13.95 -10.94
C ALA A 193 -5.99 -14.56 -9.54
N LEU A 194 -5.73 -13.78 -8.50
CA LEU A 194 -5.96 -14.17 -7.10
C LEU A 194 -7.46 -14.39 -6.84
N HIS A 195 -8.33 -13.47 -7.27
CA HIS A 195 -9.79 -13.59 -7.13
C HIS A 195 -10.33 -14.83 -7.86
N ARG A 196 -9.87 -15.10 -9.07
CA ARG A 196 -10.22 -16.32 -9.82
C ARG A 196 -9.78 -17.60 -9.11
N ALA A 197 -8.77 -17.52 -8.26
CA ALA A 197 -8.34 -18.62 -7.38
C ALA A 197 -9.13 -18.70 -6.06
N GLY A 198 -10.07 -17.78 -5.82
CA GLY A 198 -10.85 -17.67 -4.59
C GLY A 198 -10.09 -17.00 -3.44
N ILE A 199 -8.99 -16.31 -3.73
CA ILE A 199 -8.09 -15.66 -2.77
C ILE A 199 -8.31 -14.14 -2.83
N ARG A 200 -8.55 -13.52 -1.69
CA ARG A 200 -8.71 -12.07 -1.55
C ARG A 200 -7.38 -11.35 -1.41
N VAL A 201 -7.35 -10.09 -1.77
CA VAL A 201 -6.14 -9.27 -1.74
C VAL A 201 -6.22 -8.21 -0.64
N ILE A 202 -5.22 -8.23 0.23
CA ILE A 202 -4.98 -7.17 1.22
C ILE A 202 -3.76 -6.38 0.75
N MET A 203 -3.90 -5.07 0.69
CA MET A 203 -2.81 -4.18 0.33
C MET A 203 -2.13 -3.63 1.59
N ASP A 204 -0.82 -3.77 1.67
CA ASP A 204 0.00 -3.10 2.67
C ASP A 204 0.18 -1.63 2.29
N VAL A 205 -0.20 -0.71 3.19
CA VAL A 205 -0.21 0.73 2.90
C VAL A 205 0.63 1.50 3.90
N VAL A 206 1.47 2.38 3.38
CA VAL A 206 2.46 3.18 4.11
C VAL A 206 2.11 4.66 3.98
N TYR A 207 1.17 5.14 4.82
CA TYR A 207 0.80 6.56 4.82
C TYR A 207 1.53 7.36 5.90
N ASN A 208 2.27 6.69 6.77
CA ASN A 208 2.92 7.31 7.94
C ASN A 208 4.13 8.17 7.59
N HIS A 209 4.76 7.95 6.44
CA HIS A 209 5.87 8.75 5.92
C HIS A 209 5.90 8.75 4.39
N THR A 210 6.79 9.53 3.80
CA THR A 210 7.15 9.49 2.37
C THR A 210 8.60 9.10 2.20
N PHE A 211 8.97 8.60 1.03
CA PHE A 211 10.35 8.24 0.70
C PHE A 211 11.35 9.35 1.10
N SER A 212 10.97 10.59 0.90
CA SER A 212 11.80 11.74 1.24
C SER A 212 10.90 12.95 1.45
N ILE A 213 11.38 13.94 2.21
CA ILE A 213 10.71 15.24 2.32
C ILE A 213 10.68 16.02 0.99
N ASP A 214 11.54 15.68 0.02
CA ASP A 214 11.46 16.19 -1.37
C ASP A 214 10.34 15.48 -2.14
N SER A 215 9.13 15.51 -1.60
CA SER A 215 7.96 14.79 -2.08
C SER A 215 7.03 15.68 -2.89
N VAL A 216 6.07 15.05 -3.57
CA VAL A 216 4.95 15.75 -4.23
C VAL A 216 4.17 16.63 -3.26
N PHE A 217 4.07 16.24 -2.00
CA PHE A 217 3.38 17.01 -0.96
C PHE A 217 4.11 18.28 -0.60
N GLN A 218 5.42 18.18 -0.34
CA GLN A 218 6.23 19.34 0.03
C GLN A 218 6.37 20.32 -1.13
N LYS A 219 6.44 19.84 -2.37
CA LYS A 219 6.50 20.65 -3.58
C LYS A 219 5.18 21.36 -3.91
N THR A 220 4.04 20.77 -3.49
CA THR A 220 2.71 21.39 -3.77
C THR A 220 2.25 22.33 -2.67
N VAL A 221 2.37 21.95 -1.40
CA VAL A 221 1.99 22.77 -0.24
C VAL A 221 3.04 22.60 0.86
N PRO A 222 4.10 23.41 0.83
CA PRO A 222 5.21 23.27 1.78
C PRO A 222 4.75 23.24 3.23
N TYR A 223 5.34 22.34 4.00
CA TYR A 223 5.15 22.15 5.45
C TYR A 223 3.74 21.73 5.90
N TYR A 224 2.76 21.63 5.02
CA TYR A 224 1.39 21.30 5.43
C TYR A 224 1.20 19.82 5.74
N PHE A 225 1.81 18.93 4.98
CA PHE A 225 1.54 17.49 5.06
C PHE A 225 2.39 16.74 6.08
N TYR A 226 3.37 17.40 6.67
CA TYR A 226 4.32 16.79 7.61
C TYR A 226 4.20 17.36 9.00
N ARG A 227 4.43 16.52 10.00
CA ARG A 227 4.60 16.95 11.39
C ARG A 227 5.96 17.60 11.57
N GLN A 228 6.01 18.58 12.45
CA GLN A 228 7.22 19.33 12.78
C GLN A 228 7.37 19.45 14.28
N GLU A 229 8.62 19.36 14.74
CA GLU A 229 9.01 19.67 16.10
C GLU A 229 8.93 21.19 16.37
N ALA A 230 9.08 21.57 17.62
CA ALA A 230 8.98 22.98 18.04
C ALA A 230 10.07 23.88 17.42
N ASP A 231 11.19 23.32 17.01
CA ASP A 231 12.29 24.02 16.34
C ASP A 231 12.13 24.09 14.81
N GLY A 232 11.03 23.51 14.27
CA GLY A 232 10.73 23.49 12.85
C GLY A 232 11.35 22.31 12.07
N SER A 233 12.11 21.43 12.71
CA SER A 233 12.58 20.20 12.13
C SER A 233 11.43 19.21 11.88
N PHE A 234 11.57 18.30 10.92
CA PHE A 234 10.55 17.28 10.68
C PHE A 234 10.57 16.23 11.78
N SER A 235 9.38 15.83 12.26
CA SER A 235 9.20 14.72 13.17
C SER A 235 9.57 13.40 12.51
N ASP A 236 10.14 12.46 13.27
CA ASP A 236 10.67 11.18 12.76
C ASP A 236 10.27 10.00 13.65
N GLY A 237 9.00 9.89 13.98
CA GLY A 237 8.44 8.73 14.67
C GLY A 237 8.39 7.47 13.82
N SER A 238 8.52 7.60 12.51
CA SER A 238 8.63 6.51 11.54
C SER A 238 10.04 5.90 11.47
N ALA A 239 11.07 6.62 11.92
CA ALA A 239 12.48 6.32 11.70
C ALA A 239 12.88 6.30 10.19
N CYS A 240 12.12 7.02 9.36
CA CYS A 240 12.33 7.17 7.91
C CYS A 240 12.63 8.63 7.51
N GLY A 241 12.93 9.50 8.47
CA GLY A 241 13.29 10.89 8.26
C GLY A 241 12.13 11.87 8.18
N ASN A 242 10.88 11.40 8.25
CA ASN A 242 9.70 12.27 8.26
C ASN A 242 8.44 11.53 8.74
N ASP A 243 7.50 12.27 9.32
CA ASP A 243 6.16 11.80 9.64
C ASP A 243 5.12 12.64 8.91
N THR A 244 4.17 11.99 8.25
CA THR A 244 3.00 12.66 7.69
C THR A 244 1.99 13.02 8.79
N ALA A 245 1.23 14.09 8.58
CA ALA A 245 0.28 14.62 9.54
C ALA A 245 -1.16 14.17 9.20
N SER A 246 -1.53 12.94 9.61
CA SER A 246 -2.85 12.37 9.32
C SER A 246 -4.00 13.19 9.93
N GLU A 247 -3.77 13.87 11.04
CA GLU A 247 -4.72 14.77 11.71
C GLU A 247 -5.03 16.02 10.89
N ARG A 248 -4.23 16.37 9.89
CA ARG A 248 -4.49 17.52 9.03
C ARG A 248 -5.52 17.17 7.95
N ARG A 249 -6.56 17.98 7.86
CA ARG A 249 -7.76 17.74 7.07
C ARG A 249 -7.48 17.31 5.62
N MET A 250 -6.52 17.94 4.93
CA MET A 250 -6.27 17.62 3.51
C MET A 250 -5.49 16.31 3.37
N TYR A 251 -4.61 15.96 4.32
CA TYR A 251 -3.94 14.68 4.29
C TYR A 251 -4.88 13.53 4.65
N ARG A 252 -5.70 13.70 5.69
CA ARG A 252 -6.79 12.77 6.00
C ARG A 252 -7.68 12.51 4.79
N ARG A 253 -8.08 13.58 4.10
CA ARG A 253 -8.88 13.45 2.87
C ARG A 253 -8.14 12.67 1.78
N TYR A 254 -6.85 12.94 1.60
CA TYR A 254 -6.00 12.24 0.66
C TYR A 254 -5.92 10.73 0.96
N MET A 255 -5.71 10.35 2.21
CA MET A 255 -5.70 8.95 2.66
C MET A 255 -7.04 8.25 2.36
N ILE A 256 -8.16 8.90 2.73
CA ILE A 256 -9.51 8.36 2.47
C ILE A 256 -9.73 8.17 0.96
N ASP A 257 -9.41 9.17 0.15
CA ASP A 257 -9.58 9.11 -1.31
C ASP A 257 -8.72 7.99 -1.91
N CYS A 258 -7.49 7.82 -1.42
CA CYS A 258 -6.58 6.81 -1.91
C CYS A 258 -7.04 5.39 -1.55
N VAL A 259 -7.39 5.14 -0.30
CA VAL A 259 -7.89 3.82 0.15
C VAL A 259 -9.18 3.45 -0.59
N CYS A 260 -10.13 4.40 -0.73
CA CYS A 260 -11.35 4.18 -1.49
C CYS A 260 -11.09 3.95 -2.99
N TYR A 261 -10.08 4.58 -3.55
CA TYR A 261 -9.67 4.37 -4.94
C TYR A 261 -9.16 2.94 -5.16
N TRP A 262 -8.24 2.46 -4.33
CA TRP A 262 -7.74 1.09 -4.43
C TRP A 262 -8.85 0.05 -4.24
N ALA A 263 -9.77 0.29 -3.31
CA ALA A 263 -10.92 -0.60 -3.12
C ALA A 263 -11.85 -0.64 -4.34
N LYS A 264 -12.10 0.51 -5.00
CA LYS A 264 -13.02 0.62 -6.14
C LYS A 264 -12.41 0.22 -7.47
N GLU A 265 -11.21 0.73 -7.74
CA GLU A 265 -10.59 0.62 -9.05
C GLU A 265 -9.72 -0.64 -9.21
N TYR A 266 -9.25 -1.19 -8.09
CA TYR A 266 -8.42 -2.39 -8.05
C TYR A 266 -9.06 -3.55 -7.30
N HIS A 267 -10.28 -3.37 -6.79
CA HIS A 267 -11.04 -4.40 -6.06
C HIS A 267 -10.27 -5.00 -4.87
N VAL A 268 -9.45 -4.19 -4.20
CA VAL A 268 -8.71 -4.62 -3.01
C VAL A 268 -9.68 -4.93 -1.87
N ASP A 269 -9.52 -6.10 -1.24
CA ASP A 269 -10.43 -6.64 -0.22
C ASP A 269 -10.00 -6.32 1.22
N GLY A 270 -8.85 -5.69 1.39
CA GLY A 270 -8.37 -5.29 2.72
C GLY A 270 -7.16 -4.38 2.66
N PHE A 271 -6.90 -3.72 3.79
CA PHE A 271 -5.77 -2.82 3.97
C PHE A 271 -5.08 -3.12 5.30
N ARG A 272 -3.76 -3.31 5.23
CA ARG A 272 -2.87 -3.36 6.39
C ARG A 272 -2.11 -2.04 6.47
N PHE A 273 -2.26 -1.33 7.59
CA PHE A 273 -1.58 -0.05 7.79
C PHE A 273 -0.25 -0.25 8.50
N ASP A 274 0.82 0.04 7.78
CA ASP A 274 2.17 0.12 8.32
C ASP A 274 2.24 1.22 9.38
N LEU A 275 2.90 0.92 10.52
CA LEU A 275 3.01 1.83 11.67
C LEU A 275 1.70 2.62 11.92
N MET A 276 0.58 1.92 11.98
CA MET A 276 -0.75 2.53 12.17
C MET A 276 -0.77 3.44 13.40
N GLY A 277 0.04 3.13 14.42
CA GLY A 277 0.20 3.94 15.62
C GLY A 277 0.74 5.35 15.39
N LEU A 278 1.27 5.66 14.21
CA LEU A 278 1.64 7.04 13.83
C LEU A 278 0.43 7.87 13.39
N HIS A 279 -0.67 7.23 12.96
CA HIS A 279 -1.88 7.95 12.57
C HIS A 279 -2.75 8.26 13.78
N ASP A 280 -3.59 9.29 13.66
CA ASP A 280 -4.59 9.62 14.67
C ASP A 280 -5.83 8.71 14.55
N THR A 281 -6.48 8.44 15.69
CA THR A 281 -7.66 7.56 15.78
C THR A 281 -8.84 8.06 14.96
N GLU A 282 -9.01 9.37 14.83
CA GLU A 282 -10.09 10.00 14.07
C GLU A 282 -9.95 9.70 12.58
N THR A 283 -8.73 9.85 12.03
CA THR A 283 -8.42 9.51 10.63
C THR A 283 -8.68 8.03 10.35
N MET A 284 -8.24 7.14 11.23
CA MET A 284 -8.46 5.70 11.06
C MET A 284 -9.95 5.37 11.06
N ASN A 285 -10.74 5.96 11.97
CA ASN A 285 -12.19 5.79 12.02
C ASN A 285 -12.89 6.35 10.77
N GLU A 286 -12.45 7.52 10.27
CA GLU A 286 -13.02 8.09 9.04
C GLU A 286 -12.72 7.25 7.80
N ILE A 287 -11.53 6.67 7.69
CA ILE A 287 -11.17 5.71 6.63
C ILE A 287 -12.11 4.49 6.72
N ARG A 288 -12.27 3.89 7.90
CA ARG A 288 -13.16 2.74 8.09
C ARG A 288 -14.60 3.09 7.69
N ALA A 289 -15.10 4.22 8.14
CA ALA A 289 -16.45 4.68 7.80
C ALA A 289 -16.60 4.96 6.29
N ALA A 290 -15.55 5.42 5.61
CA ALA A 290 -15.57 5.63 4.16
C ALA A 290 -15.61 4.31 3.40
N LEU A 291 -14.81 3.32 3.80
CA LEU A 291 -14.85 1.96 3.24
C LEU A 291 -16.23 1.32 3.43
N ASP A 292 -16.84 1.43 4.61
CA ASP A 292 -18.15 0.86 4.91
C ASP A 292 -19.30 1.37 4.01
N ARG A 293 -19.11 2.57 3.44
CA ARG A 293 -20.09 3.15 2.50
C ARG A 293 -19.95 2.64 1.07
N LEU A 294 -18.86 1.93 0.74
CA LEU A 294 -18.70 1.33 -0.58
C LEU A 294 -19.61 0.11 -0.75
N PRO A 295 -20.02 -0.22 -1.98
CA PRO A 295 -20.62 -1.52 -2.27
C PRO A 295 -19.68 -2.65 -1.79
N GLY A 296 -20.19 -3.58 -1.00
CA GLY A 296 -19.36 -4.64 -0.39
C GLY A 296 -18.37 -4.18 0.69
N GLY A 297 -18.32 -2.89 1.00
CA GLY A 297 -17.31 -2.28 1.86
C GLY A 297 -17.24 -2.83 3.29
N LYS A 298 -18.35 -3.42 3.77
CA LYS A 298 -18.37 -4.12 5.07
C LYS A 298 -17.57 -5.41 5.09
N GLU A 299 -17.26 -5.99 3.95
CA GLU A 299 -16.41 -7.17 3.83
C GLU A 299 -14.92 -6.82 3.73
N ILE A 300 -14.59 -5.55 3.46
CA ILE A 300 -13.21 -5.08 3.35
C ILE A 300 -12.56 -5.11 4.73
N LEU A 301 -11.45 -5.84 4.85
CA LEU A 301 -10.66 -5.90 6.07
C LEU A 301 -9.87 -4.60 6.25
N MET A 302 -9.70 -4.19 7.51
CA MET A 302 -8.84 -3.08 7.86
C MET A 302 -8.15 -3.38 9.19
N TYR A 303 -6.82 -3.38 9.18
CA TYR A 303 -6.01 -3.61 10.37
C TYR A 303 -4.64 -2.97 10.21
N GLY A 304 -3.85 -2.95 11.28
CA GLY A 304 -2.51 -2.38 11.20
C GLY A 304 -1.67 -2.60 12.44
N GLU A 305 -0.50 -2.01 12.42
CA GLU A 305 0.47 -2.07 13.51
C GLU A 305 0.16 -0.99 14.55
N PRO A 306 -0.26 -1.37 15.78
CA PRO A 306 -0.66 -0.41 16.81
C PRO A 306 0.54 0.15 17.58
N TRP A 307 1.64 0.45 16.90
CA TRP A 307 2.88 0.99 17.43
C TRP A 307 3.54 1.99 16.49
N THR A 308 4.62 2.62 16.95
CA THR A 308 5.48 3.54 16.21
C THR A 308 6.93 3.05 16.30
N ALA A 309 7.81 3.49 15.40
CA ALA A 309 9.24 3.22 15.53
C ALA A 309 9.91 4.21 16.50
N GLY A 310 9.36 5.40 16.66
CA GLY A 310 9.87 6.45 17.54
C GLY A 310 8.79 7.42 18.01
N LYS A 311 9.22 8.52 18.61
CA LYS A 311 8.33 9.58 19.07
C LYS A 311 7.91 10.49 17.92
N THR A 312 6.64 10.87 17.85
CA THR A 312 6.10 11.75 16.81
C THR A 312 5.48 13.02 17.40
N ALA A 313 5.57 14.11 16.65
CA ALA A 313 5.02 15.43 17.00
C ALA A 313 3.55 15.55 16.53
N ILE A 314 2.68 14.66 16.98
CA ILE A 314 1.23 14.77 16.70
C ILE A 314 0.65 16.04 17.32
N GLN A 315 -0.31 16.67 16.64
CA GLN A 315 -0.93 17.90 17.14
C GLN A 315 -1.69 17.66 18.46
N PRO A 316 -1.63 18.60 19.42
CA PRO A 316 -2.39 18.50 20.65
C PRO A 316 -3.89 18.31 20.41
N GLY A 317 -4.50 17.41 21.19
CA GLY A 317 -5.93 17.07 21.07
C GLY A 317 -6.24 15.90 20.15
N TYR A 318 -5.24 15.32 19.49
CA TYR A 318 -5.37 14.08 18.75
C TYR A 318 -4.70 12.92 19.46
N GLU A 319 -5.33 11.76 19.42
CA GLU A 319 -4.83 10.51 20.01
C GLU A 319 -4.31 9.58 18.92
N GLN A 320 -3.15 8.99 19.13
CA GLN A 320 -2.55 8.04 18.20
C GLN A 320 -3.30 6.70 18.22
N ALA A 321 -3.35 6.00 17.06
CA ALA A 321 -3.94 4.68 16.92
C ALA A 321 -3.04 3.57 17.51
N LEU A 322 -2.58 3.78 18.75
CA LEU A 322 -1.77 2.84 19.52
C LEU A 322 -2.66 1.78 20.20
N LYS A 323 -2.06 0.66 20.58
CA LYS A 323 -2.73 -0.42 21.31
C LYS A 323 -3.45 0.07 22.59
N CYS A 324 -2.85 0.98 23.34
CA CYS A 324 -3.47 1.55 24.55
C CYS A 324 -4.72 2.40 24.25
N ASN A 325 -4.88 2.88 23.04
CA ASN A 325 -6.01 3.70 22.57
C ASN A 325 -7.02 2.89 21.75
N ALA A 326 -6.95 1.56 21.78
CA ALA A 326 -7.84 0.67 21.01
C ALA A 326 -9.34 0.96 21.23
N ALA A 327 -9.73 1.36 22.44
CA ALA A 327 -11.11 1.72 22.77
C ALA A 327 -11.65 2.97 22.03
N LEU A 328 -10.78 3.78 21.43
CA LEU A 328 -11.13 4.94 20.62
C LEU A 328 -11.35 4.60 19.14
N LEU A 329 -10.97 3.40 18.74
CA LEU A 329 -11.11 2.93 17.37
C LEU A 329 -12.37 2.10 17.18
N SER A 330 -12.88 2.07 15.96
CA SER A 330 -13.97 1.19 15.58
C SER A 330 -13.59 -0.28 15.85
N ASP A 331 -14.52 -1.08 16.34
CA ASP A 331 -14.41 -2.53 16.53
C ASP A 331 -14.16 -3.30 15.20
N ARG A 332 -14.22 -2.59 14.09
CA ARG A 332 -13.93 -3.09 12.74
C ARG A 332 -12.51 -2.76 12.25
N ILE A 333 -11.67 -2.23 13.13
CA ILE A 333 -10.24 -2.02 12.87
C ILE A 333 -9.46 -3.00 13.72
N GLY A 334 -8.80 -3.95 13.06
CA GLY A 334 -7.98 -4.96 13.70
C GLY A 334 -6.57 -4.46 14.06
N PHE A 335 -5.92 -5.21 14.93
CA PHE A 335 -4.53 -4.96 15.33
C PHE A 335 -3.69 -6.22 15.24
N PHE A 336 -2.42 -6.06 14.94
CA PHE A 336 -1.46 -7.08 15.27
C PHE A 336 -1.34 -7.22 16.80
N ASN A 337 -1.31 -8.45 17.26
CA ASN A 337 -1.18 -8.77 18.69
C ASN A 337 0.24 -9.26 18.98
N ASP A 338 1.10 -8.32 19.38
CA ASP A 338 2.48 -8.61 19.76
C ASP A 338 2.59 -9.39 21.07
N ASP A 339 1.64 -9.21 22.01
CA ASP A 339 1.65 -9.96 23.28
C ASP A 339 1.50 -11.46 23.06
N ILE A 340 0.56 -11.89 22.20
CA ILE A 340 0.41 -13.32 21.90
C ILE A 340 1.58 -13.84 21.07
N ARG A 341 2.08 -13.08 20.12
CA ARG A 341 3.25 -13.45 19.31
C ARG A 341 4.45 -13.73 20.21
N ASP A 342 4.78 -12.79 21.10
CA ASP A 342 5.98 -12.86 21.93
C ASP A 342 5.82 -13.90 23.04
N SER A 343 4.62 -14.06 23.59
CA SER A 343 4.34 -15.12 24.56
C SER A 343 4.48 -16.52 23.96
N ILE A 344 4.09 -16.73 22.70
CA ILE A 344 4.18 -18.03 22.05
C ILE A 344 5.57 -18.26 21.47
N LYS A 345 6.07 -17.32 20.66
CA LYS A 345 7.31 -17.46 19.88
C LYS A 345 8.55 -16.97 20.62
N GLY A 346 8.42 -15.93 21.44
CA GLY A 346 9.52 -15.14 22.01
C GLY A 346 9.71 -13.81 21.30
N SER A 347 10.50 -12.93 21.90
CA SER A 347 10.79 -11.61 21.37
C SER A 347 11.38 -11.68 19.96
N VAL A 348 10.95 -10.76 19.10
CA VAL A 348 11.54 -10.59 17.76
C VAL A 348 12.79 -9.70 17.79
N PHE A 349 13.02 -8.99 18.89
CA PHE A 349 14.15 -8.08 19.07
C PHE A 349 15.26 -8.67 19.94
N GLU A 350 14.89 -9.50 20.92
CA GLU A 350 15.80 -10.06 21.93
C GLU A 350 15.91 -11.58 21.78
N VAL A 351 16.98 -12.03 21.10
CA VAL A 351 17.19 -13.48 20.77
C VAL A 351 17.14 -14.40 21.99
N LYS A 352 17.48 -13.89 23.18
CA LYS A 352 17.49 -14.67 24.44
C LYS A 352 16.12 -14.76 25.11
N GLU A 353 15.16 -13.95 24.71
CA GLU A 353 13.80 -13.99 25.25
C GLU A 353 12.98 -15.03 24.48
N THR A 354 12.93 -16.24 25.01
CA THR A 354 12.20 -17.35 24.44
C THR A 354 10.72 -17.29 24.78
N GLY A 355 9.86 -17.77 23.87
CA GLY A 355 8.43 -17.95 24.12
C GLY A 355 8.10 -19.39 24.55
N PHE A 356 6.81 -19.66 24.74
CA PHE A 356 6.29 -20.95 25.19
C PHE A 356 6.77 -22.13 24.32
N VAL A 357 6.71 -21.99 23.00
CA VAL A 357 7.12 -23.06 22.06
C VAL A 357 8.63 -23.31 22.05
N ASN A 358 9.41 -22.33 22.53
CA ASN A 358 10.86 -22.38 22.62
C ASN A 358 11.35 -22.74 24.03
N GLY A 359 10.45 -23.17 24.91
CA GLY A 359 10.77 -23.70 26.24
C GLY A 359 10.65 -22.72 27.42
N ALA A 360 10.18 -21.49 27.21
CA ALA A 360 9.84 -20.59 28.31
C ALA A 360 8.68 -21.15 29.14
N LYS A 361 8.73 -20.97 30.44
CA LYS A 361 7.72 -21.45 31.41
C LYS A 361 7.00 -20.27 32.06
N GLY A 362 5.78 -20.49 32.53
CA GLY A 362 4.99 -19.49 33.27
C GLY A 362 4.31 -18.43 32.40
N LEU A 363 4.20 -18.67 31.08
CA LEU A 363 3.56 -17.75 30.13
C LEU A 363 2.06 -18.03 29.92
N GLU A 364 1.48 -19.03 30.59
CA GLU A 364 0.10 -19.50 30.39
C GLU A 364 -0.94 -18.38 30.64
N THR A 365 -0.69 -17.57 31.69
CA THR A 365 -1.59 -16.44 32.03
C THR A 365 -1.51 -15.37 30.96
N GLN A 366 -0.31 -15.03 30.50
CA GLN A 366 -0.10 -14.01 29.46
C GLN A 366 -0.74 -14.44 28.14
N ILE A 367 -0.53 -15.70 27.74
CA ILE A 367 -1.17 -16.27 26.54
C ILE A 367 -2.70 -16.18 26.65
N ARG A 368 -3.28 -16.53 27.80
CA ARG A 368 -4.75 -16.44 27.99
C ARG A 368 -5.28 -15.02 27.93
N SER A 369 -4.52 -14.06 28.47
CA SER A 369 -4.95 -12.63 28.47
C SER A 369 -4.75 -11.94 27.12
N SER A 370 -3.97 -12.56 26.23
CA SER A 370 -3.67 -12.00 24.88
C SER A 370 -4.63 -12.51 23.81
N VAL A 371 -5.49 -13.48 24.12
CA VAL A 371 -6.57 -13.99 23.24
C VAL A 371 -7.88 -13.32 23.63
#